data_bebea84dc6edb645eeec1d3ff4a6f9b2
#
_entry.id   bebea84dc6edb645eeec1d3ff4a6f9b2
#
_cell.length_a   1.000
_cell.length_b   1.000
_cell.length_c   1.000
_cell.angle_alpha   90.00
_cell.angle_beta   90.00
_cell.angle_gamma   90.00
#
_symmetry.space_group_name_H-M   'P 1'
#
loop_
_entity.id
_entity.type
_entity.pdbx_description
1 polymer ?
#
loop_
_entity_poly.entity_id
_entity_poly.type
_entity_poly.pdbx_seq_one_letter_code
_entity_poly.pdbx_strand_id
1 'polypeptide(L)'
;QFDPGNLYSVPYCWGTVGILYNKTMVDEPVDSWEILWESKYRDSILMQDSVRDSFGVALKYLGHSLNSTNIKELTDAQQLLITQKPLVQAYVIDQVRDKMISGEAALGVIYSGEAIYTQRENPDLEYVIPKEGSNVWIDSWVIPKNAPHQENAEASINFLCRPDIALMNFEYITYSTPNEAARELIQDEDIRDSHIAFPDEAELANCETFTYLGSQVDATYNDLWKKVKSS
;
A
#
# COMPACT_ATOMS: atom_id res chain seq x y z
N GLN A 1 15.13 -8.07 -4.68
CA GLN A 1 14.53 -8.98 -5.67
C GLN A 1 14.18 -10.30 -4.99
N PHE A 2 12.87 -10.61 -4.82
CA PHE A 2 12.37 -11.75 -4.01
C PHE A 2 12.44 -13.10 -4.76
N ASP A 3 12.42 -13.10 -6.09
CA ASP A 3 12.52 -14.30 -6.94
C ASP A 3 13.49 -14.04 -8.10
N PRO A 4 14.82 -14.13 -7.87
CA PRO A 4 15.82 -13.86 -8.89
C PRO A 4 15.67 -14.78 -10.11
N GLY A 5 15.41 -14.17 -11.27
CA GLY A 5 15.22 -14.89 -12.51
C GLY A 5 13.81 -15.44 -12.71
N ASN A 6 12.84 -15.06 -11.88
CA ASN A 6 11.43 -15.46 -11.96
C ASN A 6 11.27 -16.99 -12.06
N LEU A 7 11.94 -17.72 -11.17
CA LEU A 7 11.99 -19.20 -11.20
C LEU A 7 10.70 -19.83 -10.66
N TYR A 8 9.98 -19.12 -9.77
CA TYR A 8 8.82 -19.64 -9.05
C TYR A 8 7.59 -18.79 -9.21
N SER A 9 7.74 -17.57 -9.70
CA SER A 9 6.65 -16.59 -9.79
C SER A 9 6.78 -15.69 -11.01
N VAL A 10 5.64 -15.17 -11.47
CA VAL A 10 5.58 -14.15 -12.51
C VAL A 10 4.90 -12.92 -11.93
N PRO A 11 5.57 -11.77 -11.81
CA PRO A 11 4.95 -10.55 -11.30
C PRO A 11 3.73 -10.16 -12.12
N TYR A 12 2.65 -9.80 -11.42
CA TYR A 12 1.36 -9.43 -12.01
C TYR A 12 1.09 -7.94 -11.91
N CYS A 13 1.11 -7.43 -10.71
CA CYS A 13 0.99 -5.99 -10.42
C CYS A 13 1.77 -5.66 -9.15
N TRP A 14 1.99 -4.38 -8.92
CA TRP A 14 2.67 -3.90 -7.73
C TRP A 14 2.12 -2.53 -7.32
N GLY A 15 2.48 -2.09 -6.15
CA GLY A 15 2.10 -0.77 -5.66
C GLY A 15 2.76 -0.43 -4.34
N THR A 16 2.37 0.71 -3.83
CA THR A 16 2.83 1.25 -2.55
C THR A 16 1.65 1.47 -1.62
N VAL A 17 1.94 1.61 -0.33
CA VAL A 17 1.01 2.16 0.65
C VAL A 17 1.41 3.62 0.90
N GLY A 18 0.44 4.51 0.97
CA GLY A 18 0.71 5.92 1.22
C GLY A 18 -0.46 6.63 1.88
N ILE A 19 -0.36 7.95 1.93
CA ILE A 19 -1.41 8.83 2.44
C ILE A 19 -2.17 9.41 1.27
N LEU A 20 -3.49 9.18 1.22
CA LEU A 20 -4.42 9.93 0.39
C LEU A 20 -5.00 11.05 1.24
N TYR A 21 -4.95 12.29 0.75
CA TYR A 21 -5.47 13.42 1.49
C TYR A 21 -6.35 14.32 0.62
N ASN A 22 -7.29 14.99 1.25
CA ASN A 22 -8.18 15.94 0.58
C ASN A 22 -7.59 17.35 0.70
N LYS A 23 -7.16 17.92 -0.43
CA LYS A 23 -6.55 19.27 -0.53
C LYS A 23 -7.47 20.41 -0.06
N THR A 24 -8.77 20.17 0.02
CA THR A 24 -9.72 21.16 0.54
C THR A 24 -9.87 21.10 2.07
N MET A 25 -9.34 20.07 2.71
CA MET A 25 -9.43 19.84 4.16
C MET A 25 -8.05 19.85 4.84
N VAL A 26 -6.97 19.78 4.06
CA VAL A 26 -5.57 19.75 4.53
C VAL A 26 -4.83 20.92 3.91
N ASP A 27 -4.40 21.88 4.72
CA ASP A 27 -3.76 23.12 4.27
C ASP A 27 -2.21 23.04 4.26
N GLU A 28 -1.61 22.11 5.01
CA GLU A 28 -0.16 21.93 5.05
C GLU A 28 0.35 20.90 4.05
N PRO A 29 1.66 20.95 3.73
CA PRO A 29 2.31 19.91 2.95
C PRO A 29 2.22 18.54 3.63
N VAL A 30 1.83 17.52 2.88
CA VAL A 30 1.76 16.13 3.35
C VAL A 30 2.98 15.39 2.80
N ASP A 31 3.98 15.18 3.63
CA ASP A 31 5.23 14.49 3.25
C ASP A 31 5.73 13.46 4.27
N SER A 32 4.99 13.29 5.37
CA SER A 32 5.38 12.47 6.52
C SER A 32 4.19 11.74 7.11
N TRP A 33 4.43 10.54 7.65
CA TRP A 33 3.43 9.82 8.44
C TRP A 33 2.98 10.58 9.69
N GLU A 34 3.76 11.58 10.15
CA GLU A 34 3.48 12.41 11.33
C GLU A 34 2.08 13.01 11.30
N ILE A 35 1.60 13.42 10.13
CA ILE A 35 0.29 14.06 9.95
C ILE A 35 -0.87 13.21 10.48
N LEU A 36 -0.72 11.88 10.50
CA LEU A 36 -1.73 10.95 11.03
C LEU A 36 -1.86 10.99 12.56
N TRP A 37 -1.01 11.75 13.25
CA TRP A 37 -1.05 12.00 14.70
C TRP A 37 -1.44 13.44 15.05
N GLU A 38 -1.72 14.27 14.05
CA GLU A 38 -2.13 15.66 14.25
C GLU A 38 -3.57 15.75 14.79
N SER A 39 -3.72 16.35 15.96
CA SER A 39 -5.01 16.41 16.66
C SER A 39 -6.10 17.19 15.93
N LYS A 40 -5.72 18.08 15.00
CA LYS A 40 -6.67 18.85 14.19
C LYS A 40 -7.46 17.96 13.20
N TYR A 41 -6.95 16.77 12.87
CA TYR A 41 -7.65 15.79 12.01
C TYR A 41 -8.41 14.72 12.80
N ARG A 42 -8.70 14.98 14.09
CA ARG A 42 -9.52 14.07 14.91
C ARG A 42 -10.83 13.72 14.21
N ASP A 43 -11.17 12.43 14.24
CA ASP A 43 -12.36 11.86 13.60
C ASP A 43 -12.41 12.05 12.06
N SER A 44 -11.23 12.30 11.45
CA SER A 44 -11.09 12.50 10.00
C SER A 44 -9.90 11.74 9.39
N ILE A 45 -9.41 10.72 10.10
CA ILE A 45 -8.31 9.85 9.68
C ILE A 45 -8.85 8.45 9.47
N LEU A 46 -8.57 7.86 8.32
CA LEU A 46 -8.86 6.46 8.00
C LEU A 46 -7.56 5.65 8.03
N MET A 47 -7.51 4.64 8.89
CA MET A 47 -6.37 3.73 8.99
C MET A 47 -6.71 2.37 8.38
N GLN A 48 -5.68 1.63 7.96
CA GLN A 48 -5.84 0.27 7.46
C GLN A 48 -6.24 -0.71 8.59
N ASP A 49 -7.29 -1.50 8.39
CA ASP A 49 -7.61 -2.65 9.25
C ASP A 49 -6.73 -3.86 8.89
N SER A 50 -5.46 -3.61 8.81
CA SER A 50 -4.39 -4.57 8.53
C SER A 50 -3.30 -4.44 9.58
N VAL A 51 -2.93 -5.56 10.20
CA VAL A 51 -1.91 -5.59 11.25
C VAL A 51 -0.57 -5.08 10.73
N ARG A 52 -0.11 -5.62 9.61
CA ARG A 52 1.20 -5.31 9.08
C ARG A 52 1.27 -3.90 8.52
N ASP A 53 0.23 -3.42 7.83
CA ASP A 53 0.22 -2.06 7.29
C ASP A 53 0.14 -1.02 8.39
N SER A 54 -0.75 -1.17 9.38
CA SER A 54 -0.85 -0.24 10.51
C SER A 54 0.42 -0.19 11.35
N PHE A 55 1.02 -1.35 11.66
CA PHE A 55 2.33 -1.38 12.33
C PHE A 55 3.44 -0.84 11.43
N GLY A 56 3.41 -1.11 10.13
CA GLY A 56 4.37 -0.60 9.15
C GLY A 56 4.42 0.93 9.15
N VAL A 57 3.26 1.58 9.13
CA VAL A 57 3.14 3.05 9.26
C VAL A 57 3.79 3.56 10.56
N ALA A 58 3.44 2.97 11.70
CA ALA A 58 3.99 3.38 13.00
C ALA A 58 5.51 3.11 13.11
N LEU A 59 5.98 1.96 12.62
CA LEU A 59 7.40 1.62 12.62
C LEU A 59 8.20 2.56 11.73
N LYS A 60 7.72 2.88 10.52
CA LYS A 60 8.36 3.83 9.61
C LYS A 60 8.42 5.23 10.24
N TYR A 61 7.35 5.71 10.82
CA TYR A 61 7.34 6.99 11.53
C TYR A 61 8.36 7.03 12.68
N LEU A 62 8.58 5.92 13.38
CA LEU A 62 9.62 5.79 14.41
C LEU A 62 11.04 5.57 13.85
N GLY A 63 11.23 5.51 12.54
CA GLY A 63 12.52 5.29 11.89
C GLY A 63 13.00 3.84 11.93
N HIS A 64 12.07 2.89 12.08
CA HIS A 64 12.36 1.45 12.11
C HIS A 64 11.98 0.75 10.79
N SER A 65 12.52 -0.45 10.59
CA SER A 65 12.08 -1.32 9.51
C SER A 65 10.65 -1.81 9.75
N LEU A 66 9.82 -1.80 8.68
CA LEU A 66 8.49 -2.40 8.74
C LEU A 66 8.51 -3.94 8.89
N ASN A 67 9.70 -4.54 8.82
CA ASN A 67 9.98 -5.95 9.09
C ASN A 67 10.64 -6.16 10.47
N SER A 68 10.57 -5.20 11.38
CA SER A 68 11.16 -5.34 12.70
C SER A 68 10.61 -6.57 13.45
N THR A 69 11.52 -7.31 14.09
CA THR A 69 11.23 -8.40 15.01
C THR A 69 11.62 -8.06 16.45
N ASN A 70 12.09 -6.82 16.67
CA ASN A 70 12.51 -6.33 17.98
C ASN A 70 11.27 -5.99 18.81
N ILE A 71 11.07 -6.70 19.90
CA ILE A 71 9.89 -6.53 20.77
C ILE A 71 9.76 -5.11 21.33
N LYS A 72 10.88 -4.40 21.56
CA LYS A 72 10.84 -3.04 22.04
C LYS A 72 10.28 -2.10 20.96
N GLU A 73 10.77 -2.19 19.72
CA GLU A 73 10.28 -1.40 18.58
C GLU A 73 8.80 -1.67 18.31
N LEU A 74 8.38 -2.94 18.38
CA LEU A 74 6.97 -3.33 18.23
C LEU A 74 6.09 -2.78 19.36
N THR A 75 6.61 -2.73 20.60
CA THR A 75 5.88 -2.15 21.73
C THR A 75 5.79 -0.63 21.61
N ASP A 76 6.85 0.03 21.17
CA ASP A 76 6.86 1.47 20.92
C ASP A 76 5.86 1.83 19.80
N ALA A 77 5.83 1.07 18.71
CA ALA A 77 4.87 1.23 17.62
C ALA A 77 3.42 0.97 18.08
N GLN A 78 3.18 -0.05 18.91
CA GLN A 78 1.88 -0.30 19.54
C GLN A 78 1.42 0.91 20.36
N GLN A 79 2.30 1.44 21.22
CA GLN A 79 1.97 2.60 22.06
C GLN A 79 1.64 3.82 21.21
N LEU A 80 2.38 4.04 20.12
CA LEU A 80 2.12 5.10 19.17
C LEU A 80 0.75 4.95 18.50
N LEU A 81 0.37 3.75 18.05
CA LEU A 81 -0.96 3.47 17.50
C LEU A 81 -2.08 3.64 18.53
N ILE A 82 -1.84 3.32 19.81
CA ILE A 82 -2.80 3.57 20.89
C ILE A 82 -3.02 5.09 21.08
N THR A 83 -1.96 5.90 21.00
CA THR A 83 -2.11 7.37 21.08
C THR A 83 -2.85 7.95 19.87
N GLN A 84 -2.71 7.34 18.70
CA GLN A 84 -3.40 7.74 17.47
C GLN A 84 -4.90 7.41 17.51
N LYS A 85 -5.26 6.29 18.13
CA LYS A 85 -6.62 5.73 18.06
C LYS A 85 -7.75 6.74 18.33
N PRO A 86 -7.66 7.66 19.31
CA PRO A 86 -8.68 8.70 19.51
C PRO A 86 -8.83 9.70 18.36
N LEU A 87 -7.90 9.71 17.39
CA LEU A 87 -7.93 10.57 16.21
C LEU A 87 -8.56 9.85 15.00
N VAL A 88 -8.54 8.52 15.01
CA VAL A 88 -8.97 7.67 13.90
C VAL A 88 -10.49 7.60 13.84
N GLN A 89 -11.07 7.98 12.71
CA GLN A 89 -12.50 7.82 12.43
C GLN A 89 -12.87 6.34 12.29
N ALA A 90 -12.09 5.59 11.52
CA ALA A 90 -12.34 4.17 11.28
C ALA A 90 -11.06 3.43 10.84
N TYR A 91 -11.00 2.14 11.18
CA TYR A 91 -10.09 1.18 10.58
C TYR A 91 -10.83 0.47 9.45
N VAL A 92 -10.37 0.62 8.22
CA VAL A 92 -11.04 0.15 7.00
C VAL A 92 -10.02 -0.46 6.03
N ILE A 93 -10.49 -1.19 5.03
CA ILE A 93 -9.70 -1.65 3.90
C ILE A 93 -10.28 -1.00 2.64
N ASP A 94 -11.19 -1.63 1.93
CA ASP A 94 -11.74 -1.13 0.68
C ASP A 94 -12.63 0.12 0.85
N GLN A 95 -13.25 0.27 2.03
CA GLN A 95 -14.14 1.40 2.32
C GLN A 95 -13.41 2.76 2.39
N VAL A 96 -12.08 2.76 2.51
CA VAL A 96 -11.29 3.99 2.47
C VAL A 96 -11.56 4.76 1.18
N ARG A 97 -11.68 4.06 0.07
CA ARG A 97 -11.97 4.62 -1.25
C ARG A 97 -13.25 5.44 -1.26
N ASP A 98 -14.37 4.81 -0.91
CA ASP A 98 -15.69 5.45 -0.96
C ASP A 98 -15.80 6.64 0.01
N LYS A 99 -15.20 6.51 1.20
CA LYS A 99 -15.16 7.57 2.22
C LYS A 99 -14.32 8.77 1.78
N MET A 100 -13.19 8.55 1.13
CA MET A 100 -12.37 9.65 0.61
C MET A 100 -13.04 10.33 -0.58
N ILE A 101 -13.64 9.57 -1.51
CA ILE A 101 -14.40 10.12 -2.65
C ILE A 101 -15.53 11.03 -2.15
N SER A 102 -16.28 10.61 -1.13
CA SER A 102 -17.39 11.37 -0.57
C SER A 102 -16.97 12.55 0.33
N GLY A 103 -15.66 12.69 0.62
CA GLY A 103 -15.15 13.75 1.49
C GLY A 103 -15.48 13.55 2.98
N GLU A 104 -15.71 12.30 3.42
CA GLU A 104 -16.00 11.99 4.81
C GLU A 104 -14.74 12.05 5.72
N ALA A 105 -13.54 12.03 5.14
CA ALA A 105 -12.28 12.10 5.87
C ALA A 105 -11.26 13.00 5.17
N ALA A 106 -10.36 13.60 5.96
CA ALA A 106 -9.28 14.44 5.45
C ALA A 106 -8.07 13.61 5.00
N LEU A 107 -7.80 12.51 5.69
CA LEU A 107 -6.61 11.67 5.52
C LEU A 107 -7.00 10.18 5.50
N GLY A 108 -6.40 9.42 4.60
CA GLY A 108 -6.59 7.98 4.53
C GLY A 108 -5.29 7.24 4.18
N VAL A 109 -4.99 6.16 4.89
CA VAL A 109 -3.93 5.24 4.50
C VAL A 109 -4.50 4.28 3.46
N ILE A 110 -3.90 4.24 2.26
CA ILE A 110 -4.48 3.57 1.09
C ILE A 110 -3.38 2.96 0.22
N TYR A 111 -3.75 1.98 -0.59
CA TYR A 111 -2.90 1.42 -1.65
C TYR A 111 -2.92 2.32 -2.89
N SER A 112 -1.78 2.42 -3.59
CA SER A 112 -1.60 3.34 -4.71
C SER A 112 -2.60 3.15 -5.86
N GLY A 113 -2.98 1.90 -6.19
CA GLY A 113 -3.98 1.66 -7.23
C GLY A 113 -5.37 2.17 -6.86
N GLU A 114 -5.77 1.99 -5.59
CA GLU A 114 -7.02 2.56 -5.08
C GLU A 114 -6.95 4.09 -5.06
N ALA A 115 -5.79 4.69 -4.78
CA ALA A 115 -5.60 6.14 -4.83
C ALA A 115 -5.79 6.70 -6.24
N ILE A 116 -5.26 6.03 -7.27
CA ILE A 116 -5.48 6.41 -8.68
C ILE A 116 -6.97 6.38 -9.03
N TYR A 117 -7.67 5.33 -8.61
CA TYR A 117 -9.12 5.24 -8.82
C TYR A 117 -9.86 6.39 -8.13
N THR A 118 -9.55 6.66 -6.85
CA THR A 118 -10.23 7.70 -6.08
C THR A 118 -9.98 9.10 -6.62
N GLN A 119 -8.79 9.39 -7.13
CA GLN A 119 -8.48 10.68 -7.76
C GLN A 119 -9.25 10.92 -9.06
N ARG A 120 -9.56 9.88 -9.82
CA ARG A 120 -10.41 9.98 -11.02
C ARG A 120 -11.85 10.40 -10.65
N GLU A 121 -12.34 9.94 -9.50
CA GLU A 121 -13.70 10.26 -9.01
C GLU A 121 -13.75 11.57 -8.23
N ASN A 122 -12.65 11.96 -7.57
CA ASN A 122 -12.56 13.21 -6.81
C ASN A 122 -11.17 13.86 -7.01
N PRO A 123 -11.06 14.89 -7.86
CA PRO A 123 -9.79 15.56 -8.18
C PRO A 123 -9.22 16.40 -7.02
N ASP A 124 -9.94 16.58 -5.93
CA ASP A 124 -9.43 17.23 -4.72
C ASP A 124 -8.54 16.31 -3.88
N LEU A 125 -8.48 15.02 -4.23
CA LEU A 125 -7.64 14.04 -3.54
C LEU A 125 -6.23 14.01 -4.14
N GLU A 126 -5.24 13.85 -3.27
CA GLU A 126 -3.84 13.69 -3.65
C GLU A 126 -3.18 12.59 -2.82
N TYR A 127 -2.24 11.87 -3.43
CA TYR A 127 -1.54 10.75 -2.81
C TYR A 127 -0.06 11.04 -2.67
N VAL A 128 0.52 10.61 -1.55
CA VAL A 128 1.95 10.75 -1.28
C VAL A 128 2.51 9.50 -0.63
N ILE A 129 3.74 9.13 -1.01
CA ILE A 129 4.57 8.19 -0.27
C ILE A 129 5.38 9.02 0.75
N PRO A 130 5.19 8.83 2.06
CA PRO A 130 5.91 9.61 3.07
C PRO A 130 7.43 9.39 3.03
N LYS A 131 8.18 10.43 3.36
CA LYS A 131 9.66 10.45 3.32
C LYS A 131 10.35 9.40 4.20
N GLU A 132 9.69 8.93 5.23
CA GLU A 132 10.17 7.83 6.07
C GLU A 132 10.16 6.48 5.33
N GLY A 133 9.51 6.44 4.17
CA GLY A 133 9.28 5.24 3.38
C GLY A 133 8.01 4.49 3.78
N SER A 134 7.71 3.46 3.02
CA SER A 134 6.47 2.71 3.14
C SER A 134 6.64 1.26 2.69
N ASN A 135 5.53 0.53 2.62
CA ASN A 135 5.47 -0.78 2.00
C ASN A 135 5.39 -0.67 0.48
N VAL A 136 6.30 -1.35 -0.21
CA VAL A 136 6.17 -1.72 -1.63
C VAL A 136 5.79 -3.19 -1.68
N TRP A 137 4.70 -3.52 -2.34
CA TRP A 137 4.23 -4.89 -2.48
C TRP A 137 4.16 -5.29 -3.95
N ILE A 138 4.27 -6.58 -4.21
CA ILE A 138 4.24 -7.16 -5.55
C ILE A 138 3.37 -8.41 -5.50
N ASP A 139 2.30 -8.41 -6.24
CA ASP A 139 1.49 -9.60 -6.47
C ASP A 139 2.06 -10.39 -7.64
N SER A 140 2.04 -11.69 -7.52
CA SER A 140 2.64 -12.58 -8.49
C SER A 140 1.79 -13.83 -8.73
N TRP A 141 1.78 -14.26 -9.97
CA TRP A 141 1.23 -15.56 -10.35
C TRP A 141 2.19 -16.68 -9.95
N VAL A 142 1.67 -17.71 -9.33
CA VAL A 142 2.41 -18.92 -8.98
C VAL A 142 1.58 -20.16 -9.34
N ILE A 143 2.25 -21.25 -9.68
CA ILE A 143 1.61 -22.56 -9.94
C ILE A 143 1.99 -23.49 -8.78
N PRO A 144 1.02 -23.94 -7.95
CA PRO A 144 1.29 -24.86 -6.88
C PRO A 144 1.89 -26.17 -7.38
N LYS A 145 2.84 -26.74 -6.60
CA LYS A 145 3.36 -28.08 -6.88
C LYS A 145 2.20 -29.08 -6.92
N ASN A 146 2.11 -29.89 -7.96
CA ASN A 146 1.01 -30.84 -8.21
C ASN A 146 -0.31 -30.21 -8.69
N ALA A 147 -0.28 -29.02 -9.26
CA ALA A 147 -1.45 -28.48 -9.96
C ALA A 147 -1.90 -29.46 -11.08
N PRO A 148 -3.20 -29.82 -11.14
CA PRO A 148 -3.66 -30.86 -12.07
C PRO A 148 -3.63 -30.42 -13.54
N HIS A 149 -3.57 -29.13 -13.81
CA HIS A 149 -3.61 -28.54 -15.16
C HIS A 149 -2.48 -27.50 -15.33
N GLN A 150 -1.25 -27.93 -15.08
CA GLN A 150 -0.06 -27.04 -15.12
C GLN A 150 0.09 -26.35 -16.48
N GLU A 151 -0.03 -27.09 -17.60
CA GLU A 151 0.10 -26.52 -18.95
C GLU A 151 -0.93 -25.41 -19.23
N ASN A 152 -2.17 -25.57 -18.76
CA ASN A 152 -3.21 -24.55 -18.89
C ASN A 152 -2.89 -23.33 -18.03
N ALA A 153 -2.34 -23.52 -16.81
CA ALA A 153 -1.93 -22.42 -15.94
C ALA A 153 -0.78 -21.63 -16.57
N GLU A 154 0.23 -22.31 -17.12
CA GLU A 154 1.34 -21.69 -17.83
C GLU A 154 0.85 -20.90 -19.05
N ALA A 155 -0.05 -21.48 -19.85
CA ALA A 155 -0.64 -20.81 -21.00
C ALA A 155 -1.43 -19.55 -20.59
N SER A 156 -2.18 -19.61 -19.48
CA SER A 156 -2.94 -18.49 -18.94
C SER A 156 -2.02 -17.37 -18.44
N ILE A 157 -0.97 -17.71 -17.69
CA ILE A 157 0.01 -16.74 -17.21
C ILE A 157 0.73 -16.08 -18.40
N ASN A 158 1.15 -16.88 -19.38
CA ASN A 158 1.79 -16.34 -20.58
C ASN A 158 0.86 -15.41 -21.40
N PHE A 159 -0.43 -15.71 -21.45
CA PHE A 159 -1.41 -14.81 -22.05
C PHE A 159 -1.50 -13.48 -21.31
N LEU A 160 -1.53 -13.50 -19.96
CA LEU A 160 -1.57 -12.30 -19.12
C LEU A 160 -0.29 -11.45 -19.20
N CYS A 161 0.85 -12.05 -19.59
CA CYS A 161 2.11 -11.33 -19.80
C CYS A 161 2.18 -10.61 -21.16
N ARG A 162 1.22 -10.81 -22.06
CA ARG A 162 1.18 -10.06 -23.34
C ARG A 162 1.02 -8.56 -23.04
N PRO A 163 1.77 -7.67 -23.70
CA PRO A 163 1.72 -6.22 -23.41
C PRO A 163 0.31 -5.62 -23.53
N ASP A 164 -0.44 -6.00 -24.55
CA ASP A 164 -1.82 -5.55 -24.77
C ASP A 164 -2.77 -5.99 -23.66
N ILE A 165 -2.61 -7.22 -23.15
CA ILE A 165 -3.42 -7.77 -22.06
C ILE A 165 -3.00 -7.18 -20.69
N ALA A 166 -1.70 -7.03 -20.48
CA ALA A 166 -1.17 -6.40 -19.26
C ALA A 166 -1.60 -4.92 -19.15
N LEU A 167 -1.66 -4.21 -20.29
CA LEU A 167 -2.23 -2.86 -20.33
C LEU A 167 -3.71 -2.85 -19.96
N MET A 168 -4.53 -3.73 -20.56
CA MET A 168 -5.96 -3.84 -20.21
C MET A 168 -6.17 -4.13 -18.70
N ASN A 169 -5.32 -4.99 -18.11
CA ASN A 169 -5.36 -5.25 -16.68
C ASN A 169 -5.03 -4.00 -15.88
N PHE A 170 -3.94 -3.29 -16.22
CA PHE A 170 -3.56 -2.05 -15.55
C PHE A 170 -4.67 -1.00 -15.60
N GLU A 171 -5.28 -0.78 -16.76
CA GLU A 171 -6.37 0.19 -16.94
C GLU A 171 -7.60 -0.15 -16.09
N TYR A 172 -7.85 -1.45 -15.87
CA TYR A 172 -9.00 -1.94 -15.10
C TYR A 172 -8.74 -1.93 -13.59
N ILE A 173 -7.58 -2.50 -13.15
CA ILE A 173 -7.29 -2.63 -11.72
C ILE A 173 -6.58 -1.42 -11.12
N THR A 174 -6.02 -0.53 -11.96
CA THR A 174 -5.26 0.70 -11.60
C THR A 174 -3.96 0.47 -10.82
N TYR A 175 -3.59 -0.78 -10.51
CA TYR A 175 -2.30 -1.11 -9.90
C TYR A 175 -1.20 -1.23 -10.94
N SER A 176 -0.01 -0.76 -10.60
CA SER A 176 1.13 -0.63 -11.51
C SER A 176 1.51 -1.95 -12.17
N THR A 177 1.72 -1.91 -13.47
CA THR A 177 2.18 -3.09 -14.21
C THR A 177 3.69 -3.22 -14.12
N PRO A 178 4.25 -4.43 -13.85
CA PRO A 178 5.69 -4.70 -13.97
C PRO A 178 6.12 -4.95 -15.42
N ASN A 179 5.20 -4.91 -16.38
CA ASN A 179 5.46 -5.15 -17.80
C ASN A 179 5.84 -3.84 -18.50
N GLU A 180 7.13 -3.62 -18.74
CA GLU A 180 7.65 -2.41 -19.38
C GLU A 180 7.02 -2.16 -20.74
N ALA A 181 6.86 -3.19 -21.58
CA ALA A 181 6.24 -3.07 -22.88
C ALA A 181 4.76 -2.67 -22.80
N ALA A 182 4.05 -3.06 -21.74
CA ALA A 182 2.68 -2.60 -21.49
C ALA A 182 2.67 -1.13 -21.06
N ARG A 183 3.63 -0.69 -20.22
CA ARG A 183 3.77 0.72 -19.83
C ARG A 183 3.98 1.62 -21.02
N GLU A 184 4.80 1.21 -22.00
CA GLU A 184 5.03 1.95 -23.24
C GLU A 184 3.77 2.12 -24.10
N LEU A 185 2.78 1.27 -23.93
CA LEU A 185 1.50 1.34 -24.65
C LEU A 185 0.50 2.30 -24.01
N ILE A 186 0.74 2.80 -22.79
CA ILE A 186 -0.15 3.75 -22.10
C ILE A 186 -0.21 5.05 -22.91
N GLN A 187 -1.38 5.40 -23.42
CA GLN A 187 -1.60 6.57 -24.26
C GLN A 187 -1.75 7.87 -23.44
N ASP A 188 -2.29 7.76 -22.24
CA ASP A 188 -2.48 8.88 -21.33
C ASP A 188 -1.13 9.20 -20.64
N GLU A 189 -0.57 10.35 -20.97
CA GLU A 189 0.73 10.79 -20.44
C GLU A 189 0.67 11.05 -18.93
N ASP A 190 -0.44 11.57 -18.42
CA ASP A 190 -0.61 11.84 -17.00
C ASP A 190 -0.60 10.54 -16.18
N ILE A 191 -1.10 9.45 -16.77
CA ILE A 191 -1.08 8.12 -16.14
C ILE A 191 0.29 7.46 -16.32
N ARG A 192 0.88 7.52 -17.52
CA ARG A 192 2.19 6.89 -17.81
C ARG A 192 3.31 7.47 -16.95
N ASP A 193 3.24 8.79 -16.70
CA ASP A 193 4.24 9.55 -15.97
C ASP A 193 3.79 9.83 -14.52
N SER A 194 2.71 9.19 -14.07
CA SER A 194 2.15 9.32 -12.71
C SER A 194 3.12 8.80 -11.65
N HIS A 195 3.50 9.65 -10.70
CA HIS A 195 4.26 9.26 -9.50
C HIS A 195 3.53 8.24 -8.61
N ILE A 196 2.20 8.17 -8.68
CA ILE A 196 1.41 7.19 -7.93
C ILE A 196 1.55 5.81 -8.55
N ALA A 197 1.41 5.73 -9.88
CA ALA A 197 1.53 4.46 -10.60
C ALA A 197 3.00 4.02 -10.74
N PHE A 198 3.90 4.96 -11.00
CA PHE A 198 5.29 4.67 -11.31
C PHE A 198 6.20 5.64 -10.53
N PRO A 199 6.25 5.54 -9.19
CA PRO A 199 7.13 6.36 -8.37
C PRO A 199 8.59 6.14 -8.76
N ASP A 200 9.40 7.18 -8.62
CA ASP A 200 10.82 7.13 -8.96
C ASP A 200 11.66 6.44 -7.85
N GLU A 201 12.97 6.25 -8.15
CA GLU A 201 13.88 5.60 -7.22
C GLU A 201 14.06 6.39 -5.92
N ALA A 202 13.94 7.72 -5.95
CA ALA A 202 14.09 8.55 -4.77
C ALA A 202 12.87 8.41 -3.84
N GLU A 203 11.67 8.35 -4.39
CA GLU A 203 10.43 8.10 -3.66
C GLU A 203 10.43 6.70 -3.01
N LEU A 204 11.03 5.72 -3.67
CA LEU A 204 11.12 4.35 -3.19
C LEU A 204 12.33 4.08 -2.27
N ALA A 205 13.25 5.02 -2.12
CA ALA A 205 14.55 4.79 -1.47
C ALA A 205 14.44 4.25 -0.04
N ASN A 206 13.42 4.68 0.72
CA ASN A 206 13.17 4.27 2.10
C ASN A 206 12.04 3.21 2.22
N CYS A 207 11.50 2.76 1.09
CA CYS A 207 10.44 1.76 1.07
C CYS A 207 11.00 0.34 1.23
N GLU A 208 10.19 -0.53 1.79
CA GLU A 208 10.55 -1.94 2.01
C GLU A 208 9.39 -2.85 1.57
N THR A 209 9.72 -4.08 1.19
CA THR A 209 8.70 -5.13 0.96
C THR A 209 8.52 -5.94 2.23
N PHE A 210 7.28 -6.29 2.58
CA PHE A 210 7.03 -7.21 3.69
C PHE A 210 7.68 -8.56 3.45
N THR A 211 8.38 -9.06 4.47
CA THR A 211 8.93 -10.42 4.49
C THR A 211 8.18 -11.29 5.48
N TYR A 212 8.28 -12.59 5.32
CA TYR A 212 7.78 -13.53 6.31
C TYR A 212 8.69 -13.52 7.55
N LEU A 213 8.14 -13.17 8.70
CA LEU A 213 8.89 -13.00 9.96
C LEU A 213 8.86 -14.23 10.86
N GLY A 214 8.13 -15.26 10.46
CA GLY A 214 7.92 -16.48 11.26
C GLY A 214 6.67 -16.38 12.16
N SER A 215 6.04 -17.53 12.39
CA SER A 215 4.75 -17.63 13.09
C SER A 215 4.76 -17.05 14.52
N GLN A 216 5.88 -17.09 15.22
CA GLN A 216 6.01 -16.53 16.57
C GLN A 216 5.96 -15.00 16.54
N VAL A 217 6.64 -14.36 15.59
CA VAL A 217 6.62 -12.91 15.41
C VAL A 217 5.25 -12.45 14.93
N ASP A 218 4.66 -13.18 13.98
CA ASP A 218 3.30 -12.89 13.50
C ASP A 218 2.27 -12.96 14.63
N ALA A 219 2.37 -13.95 15.53
CA ALA A 219 1.53 -14.03 16.73
C ALA A 219 1.72 -12.80 17.65
N THR A 220 2.98 -12.33 17.80
CA THR A 220 3.28 -11.14 18.59
C THR A 220 2.63 -9.90 17.99
N TYR A 221 2.76 -9.66 16.69
CA TYR A 221 2.08 -8.55 16.00
C TYR A 221 0.55 -8.60 16.21
N ASN A 222 -0.04 -9.78 16.04
CA ASN A 222 -1.49 -9.97 16.23
C ASN A 222 -1.93 -9.68 17.67
N ASP A 223 -1.17 -10.09 18.68
CA ASP A 223 -1.51 -9.83 20.08
C ASP A 223 -1.35 -8.35 20.46
N LEU A 224 -0.34 -7.67 19.92
CA LEU A 224 -0.18 -6.23 20.08
C LEU A 224 -1.31 -5.46 19.38
N TRP A 225 -1.71 -5.90 18.18
CA TRP A 225 -2.82 -5.30 17.42
C TRP A 225 -4.17 -5.42 18.16
N LYS A 226 -4.47 -6.56 18.75
CA LYS A 226 -5.67 -6.74 19.59
C LYS A 226 -5.71 -5.70 20.71
N LYS A 227 -4.56 -5.38 21.32
CA LYS A 227 -4.49 -4.36 22.39
C LYS A 227 -4.73 -2.96 21.83
N VAL A 228 -4.22 -2.64 20.62
CA VAL A 228 -4.54 -1.37 19.94
C VAL A 228 -6.03 -1.25 19.68
N LYS A 229 -6.67 -2.32 19.17
CA LYS A 229 -8.11 -2.30 18.84
C LYS A 229 -9.00 -2.26 20.09
N SER A 230 -8.53 -2.71 21.26
CA SER A 230 -9.30 -2.76 22.50
C SER A 230 -9.02 -1.62 23.48
N SER A 231 -8.04 -0.75 23.20
CA SER A 231 -7.69 0.41 24.04
C SER A 231 -8.72 1.52 23.98
#